data_164108fa41c16ebe128f9975fc043f00
#
_entry.id   164108fa41c16ebe128f9975fc043f00
#
_cell.length_a   1.000
_cell.length_b   1.000
_cell.length_c   1.000
_cell.angle_alpha   90.00
_cell.angle_beta   90.00
_cell.angle_gamma   90.00
#
_symmetry.space_group_name_H-M   'P 1'
#
loop_
_entity.id
_entity.type
_entity.pdbx_description
1 polymer ?
#
loop_
_entity_poly.entity_id
_entity_poly.type
_entity_poly.pdbx_seq_one_letter_code
_entity_poly.pdbx_strand_id
1 'polypeptide(L)'
;MNNNKFSLRREMQKLVKILFQASKWMFPIMILQNMILSLLPFLNIWYGYRILDEMLSGASKDAVMALVWQMVLWNLGLGVLAKCLERCRIVLREQVYLKVDETIIDKTLAMDYEMMESKYRANLLRTVQEGQSAGNDICTFCDKLCGVIQDMFSLVYAVTLLHTIFTSHPVAGELSGITAFCSSSVASAVLLLLYLLVILGEAAVVMKQNRLYDEAYQDNLSSNRKMEYFYELIFYEYKNGKDFRLYRMEKLLLTYLRQFFDGIRERTSRFLSDSSKLDACTLAAEGTLLFLAYLFVGVRALSGSISVAEVLKYVSTLTLFSQACKSLMNRYGELERILFSLQNYSRYLELGNEQSKGMLPVDALNRAEEE
;
A
#
# COMPACT_ATOMS: atom_id res chain seq x y z
N MET A 1 -13.13 11.31 -17.74
CA MET A 1 -12.73 11.08 -16.33
C MET A 1 -13.84 10.59 -15.41
N ASN A 2 -15.11 10.94 -15.56
CA ASN A 2 -16.19 10.51 -14.65
C ASN A 2 -16.65 9.05 -14.80
N ASN A 3 -16.61 8.46 -15.99
CA ASN A 3 -17.04 7.07 -16.20
C ASN A 3 -16.12 6.03 -15.55
N ASN A 4 -14.81 6.32 -15.41
CA ASN A 4 -13.86 5.41 -14.78
C ASN A 4 -14.08 5.27 -13.25
N LYS A 5 -14.45 6.35 -12.56
CA LYS A 5 -14.67 6.29 -11.10
C LYS A 5 -15.91 5.46 -10.70
N PHE A 6 -16.92 5.44 -11.52
CA PHE A 6 -18.14 4.64 -11.25
C PHE A 6 -17.88 3.13 -11.47
N SER A 7 -17.06 2.78 -12.46
CA SER A 7 -16.65 1.38 -12.70
C SER A 7 -15.77 0.87 -11.56
N LEU A 8 -14.81 1.68 -11.08
CA LEU A 8 -13.90 1.34 -9.99
C LEU A 8 -14.66 0.96 -8.70
N ARG A 9 -15.67 1.74 -8.33
CA ARG A 9 -16.46 1.49 -7.12
C ARG A 9 -17.25 0.18 -7.18
N ARG A 10 -17.78 -0.14 -8.36
CA ARG A 10 -18.51 -1.39 -8.60
C ARG A 10 -17.57 -2.60 -8.56
N GLU A 11 -16.37 -2.47 -9.14
CA GLU A 11 -15.35 -3.52 -9.10
C GLU A 11 -14.83 -3.75 -7.68
N MET A 12 -14.55 -2.70 -6.92
CA MET A 12 -14.21 -2.83 -5.50
C MET A 12 -15.26 -3.60 -4.71
N GLN A 13 -16.54 -3.32 -4.93
CA GLN A 13 -17.63 -4.03 -4.23
C GLN A 13 -17.66 -5.52 -4.58
N LYS A 14 -17.43 -5.88 -5.86
CA LYS A 14 -17.36 -7.29 -6.29
C LYS A 14 -16.19 -8.00 -5.61
N LEU A 15 -15.00 -7.38 -5.62
CA LEU A 15 -13.80 -7.94 -5.01
C LEU A 15 -13.95 -8.14 -3.50
N VAL A 16 -14.47 -7.13 -2.80
CA VAL A 16 -14.78 -7.23 -1.36
C VAL A 16 -15.79 -8.36 -1.09
N LYS A 17 -16.78 -8.56 -1.96
CA LYS A 17 -17.73 -9.67 -1.83
C LYS A 17 -17.06 -11.03 -2.01
N ILE A 18 -16.18 -11.18 -2.98
CA ILE A 18 -15.38 -12.42 -3.19
C ILE A 18 -14.54 -12.73 -1.95
N LEU A 19 -13.87 -11.72 -1.41
CA LEU A 19 -13.09 -11.84 -0.18
C LEU A 19 -13.92 -12.25 1.04
N PHE A 20 -15.08 -11.64 1.20
CA PHE A 20 -16.00 -12.01 2.30
C PHE A 20 -16.54 -13.43 2.17
N GLN A 21 -16.73 -13.91 0.93
CA GLN A 21 -17.12 -15.29 0.66
C GLN A 21 -15.99 -16.28 0.92
N ALA A 22 -14.75 -15.89 0.61
CA ALA A 22 -13.57 -16.74 0.83
C ALA A 22 -13.23 -16.86 2.34
N SER A 23 -13.29 -15.75 3.08
CA SER A 23 -13.01 -15.78 4.54
C SER A 23 -13.73 -14.65 5.28
N LYS A 24 -14.73 -15.00 6.10
CA LYS A 24 -15.48 -14.03 6.92
C LYS A 24 -14.64 -13.41 8.04
N TRP A 25 -13.62 -14.11 8.52
CA TRP A 25 -12.77 -13.69 9.63
C TRP A 25 -11.58 -12.82 9.22
N MET A 26 -11.27 -12.76 7.93
CA MET A 26 -10.10 -12.03 7.44
C MET A 26 -10.18 -10.54 7.78
N PHE A 27 -11.29 -9.87 7.45
CA PHE A 27 -11.46 -8.43 7.70
C PHE A 27 -11.43 -8.05 9.18
N PRO A 28 -12.19 -8.70 10.08
CA PRO A 28 -12.13 -8.37 11.51
C PRO A 28 -10.72 -8.50 12.10
N ILE A 29 -10.00 -9.56 11.76
CA ILE A 29 -8.64 -9.80 12.23
C ILE A 29 -7.68 -8.72 11.71
N MET A 30 -7.79 -8.36 10.43
CA MET A 30 -6.95 -7.33 9.82
C MET A 30 -7.23 -5.95 10.42
N ILE A 31 -8.49 -5.58 10.63
CA ILE A 31 -8.87 -4.30 11.28
C ILE A 31 -8.31 -4.24 12.69
N LEU A 32 -8.49 -5.29 13.48
CA LEU A 32 -8.02 -5.36 14.85
C LEU A 32 -6.49 -5.29 14.93
N GLN A 33 -5.80 -6.03 14.06
CA GLN A 33 -4.34 -6.00 13.97
C GLN A 33 -3.83 -4.58 13.64
N ASN A 34 -4.40 -3.94 12.61
CA ASN A 34 -3.98 -2.61 12.17
C ASN A 34 -4.32 -1.52 13.20
N MET A 35 -5.44 -1.66 13.92
CA MET A 35 -5.77 -0.78 15.04
C MET A 35 -4.73 -0.85 16.15
N ILE A 36 -4.28 -2.05 16.53
CA ILE A 36 -3.22 -2.23 17.52
C ILE A 36 -1.89 -1.67 17.00
N LEU A 37 -1.50 -1.97 15.77
CA LEU A 37 -0.25 -1.50 15.18
C LEU A 37 -0.22 0.03 15.07
N SER A 38 -1.36 0.67 14.76
CA SER A 38 -1.45 2.14 14.72
C SER A 38 -1.37 2.78 16.10
N LEU A 39 -1.83 2.09 17.15
CA LEU A 39 -1.83 2.61 18.51
C LEU A 39 -0.43 2.61 19.14
N LEU A 40 0.41 1.62 18.86
CA LEU A 40 1.72 1.42 19.48
C LEU A 40 2.64 2.66 19.44
N PRO A 41 2.84 3.35 18.30
CA PRO A 41 3.69 4.55 18.26
C PRO A 41 3.16 5.67 19.17
N PHE A 42 1.84 5.88 19.21
CA PHE A 42 1.23 6.93 20.04
C PHE A 42 1.30 6.60 21.54
N LEU A 43 1.18 5.32 21.88
CA LEU A 43 1.39 4.84 23.23
C LEU A 43 2.83 5.10 23.70
N ASN A 44 3.82 4.84 22.84
CA ASN A 44 5.23 5.13 23.12
C ASN A 44 5.50 6.62 23.30
N ILE A 45 4.88 7.47 22.47
CA ILE A 45 4.97 8.94 22.63
C ILE A 45 4.37 9.37 23.94
N TRP A 46 3.22 8.85 24.32
CA TRP A 46 2.53 9.21 25.56
C TRP A 46 3.33 8.79 26.80
N TYR A 47 3.85 7.56 26.84
CA TYR A 47 4.72 7.12 27.94
C TYR A 47 6.04 7.87 27.97
N GLY A 48 6.66 8.12 26.82
CA GLY A 48 7.89 8.90 26.73
C GLY A 48 7.73 10.32 27.29
N TYR A 49 6.63 10.97 26.95
CA TYR A 49 6.24 12.26 27.55
C TYR A 49 6.09 12.17 29.06
N ARG A 50 5.32 11.20 29.56
CA ARG A 50 5.08 11.02 30.99
C ARG A 50 6.36 10.74 31.78
N ILE A 51 7.20 9.88 31.28
CA ILE A 51 8.50 9.56 31.91
C ILE A 51 9.37 10.82 32.00
N LEU A 52 9.45 11.60 30.93
CA LEU A 52 10.24 12.83 30.91
C LEU A 52 9.66 13.90 31.86
N ASP A 53 8.36 14.02 31.90
CA ASP A 53 7.65 14.97 32.78
C ASP A 53 7.89 14.65 34.25
N GLU A 54 7.76 13.39 34.67
CA GLU A 54 8.06 12.91 36.03
C GLU A 54 9.55 13.08 36.39
N MET A 55 10.45 12.89 35.46
CA MET A 55 11.89 13.12 35.68
C MET A 55 12.19 14.60 35.90
N LEU A 56 11.59 15.49 35.13
CA LEU A 56 11.78 16.94 35.27
C LEU A 56 11.12 17.52 36.49
N SER A 57 10.02 16.93 36.97
CA SER A 57 9.35 17.32 38.24
C SER A 57 10.06 16.84 39.50
N GLY A 58 11.15 16.04 39.37
CA GLY A 58 11.91 15.50 40.50
C GLY A 58 11.23 14.35 41.22
N ALA A 59 10.37 13.61 40.54
CA ALA A 59 9.69 12.43 41.06
C ALA A 59 10.66 11.35 41.55
N SER A 60 10.20 10.47 42.44
CA SER A 60 11.00 9.36 42.94
C SER A 60 11.43 8.39 41.83
N LYS A 61 12.62 7.80 41.97
CA LYS A 61 13.13 6.80 41.04
C LYS A 61 12.15 5.64 40.83
N ASP A 62 11.43 5.27 41.89
CA ASP A 62 10.47 4.16 41.83
C ASP A 62 9.25 4.50 40.97
N ALA A 63 8.76 5.76 41.01
CA ALA A 63 7.67 6.21 40.15
C ALA A 63 8.05 6.19 38.67
N VAL A 64 9.24 6.69 38.32
CA VAL A 64 9.76 6.66 36.93
C VAL A 64 9.94 5.21 36.47
N MET A 65 10.52 4.35 37.33
CA MET A 65 10.71 2.95 37.00
C MET A 65 9.39 2.20 36.79
N ALA A 66 8.35 2.53 37.58
CA ALA A 66 7.02 1.96 37.40
C ALA A 66 6.42 2.32 36.02
N LEU A 67 6.56 3.57 35.56
CA LEU A 67 6.12 4.00 34.22
C LEU A 67 6.88 3.26 33.09
N VAL A 68 8.19 3.08 33.25
CA VAL A 68 9.01 2.31 32.29
C VAL A 68 8.52 0.87 32.22
N TRP A 69 8.29 0.20 33.37
CA TRP A 69 7.76 -1.16 33.38
C TRP A 69 6.36 -1.24 32.75
N GLN A 70 5.49 -0.29 33.03
CA GLN A 70 4.17 -0.24 32.38
C GLN A 70 4.30 -0.10 30.85
N MET A 71 5.17 0.80 30.36
CA MET A 71 5.44 0.96 28.94
C MET A 71 5.91 -0.36 28.30
N VAL A 72 6.87 -1.04 28.94
CA VAL A 72 7.40 -2.32 28.46
C VAL A 72 6.31 -3.39 28.41
N LEU A 73 5.52 -3.52 29.49
CA LEU A 73 4.44 -4.51 29.56
C LEU A 73 3.36 -4.27 28.49
N TRP A 74 2.95 -3.03 28.27
CA TRP A 74 1.99 -2.70 27.23
C TRP A 74 2.54 -2.97 25.83
N ASN A 75 3.79 -2.59 25.55
CA ASN A 75 4.42 -2.88 24.26
C ASN A 75 4.55 -4.38 24.02
N LEU A 76 4.97 -5.14 25.03
CA LEU A 76 5.09 -6.58 24.94
C LEU A 76 3.72 -7.24 24.75
N GLY A 77 2.71 -6.88 25.54
CA GLY A 77 1.36 -7.44 25.46
C GLY A 77 0.70 -7.17 24.10
N LEU A 78 0.68 -5.90 23.68
CA LEU A 78 0.12 -5.51 22.39
C LEU A 78 0.95 -6.04 21.20
N GLY A 79 2.28 -6.08 21.33
CA GLY A 79 3.17 -6.64 20.34
C GLY A 79 2.96 -8.13 20.12
N VAL A 80 2.85 -8.92 21.19
CA VAL A 80 2.53 -10.35 21.12
C VAL A 80 1.14 -10.56 20.50
N LEU A 81 0.14 -9.79 20.93
CA LEU A 81 -1.21 -9.88 20.37
C LEU A 81 -1.22 -9.54 18.88
N ALA A 82 -0.53 -8.48 18.46
CA ALA A 82 -0.39 -8.12 17.04
C ALA A 82 0.28 -9.22 16.22
N LYS A 83 1.30 -9.90 16.78
CA LYS A 83 1.98 -11.03 16.13
C LYS A 83 1.11 -12.28 16.06
N CYS A 84 0.30 -12.57 17.07
CA CYS A 84 -0.67 -13.66 17.02
C CYS A 84 -1.72 -13.39 15.92
N LEU A 85 -2.25 -12.18 15.84
CA LEU A 85 -3.19 -11.79 14.78
C LEU A 85 -2.56 -11.85 13.39
N GLU A 86 -1.28 -11.47 13.27
CA GLU A 86 -0.52 -11.59 12.02
C GLU A 86 -0.42 -13.05 11.55
N ARG A 87 -0.18 -13.98 12.45
CA ARG A 87 -0.17 -15.43 12.12
C ARG A 87 -1.54 -15.90 11.64
N CYS A 88 -2.60 -15.53 12.33
CA CYS A 88 -3.97 -15.84 11.88
C CYS A 88 -4.23 -15.26 10.49
N ARG A 89 -3.81 -14.01 10.25
CA ARG A 89 -3.96 -13.31 8.96
C ARG A 89 -3.22 -14.05 7.83
N ILE A 90 -1.99 -14.50 8.06
CA ILE A 90 -1.21 -15.25 7.06
C ILE A 90 -1.95 -16.51 6.63
N VAL A 91 -2.47 -17.29 7.59
CA VAL A 91 -3.23 -18.52 7.28
C VAL A 91 -4.49 -18.20 6.47
N LEU A 92 -5.24 -17.18 6.87
CA LEU A 92 -6.45 -16.78 6.16
C LEU A 92 -6.14 -16.23 4.75
N ARG A 93 -5.02 -15.55 4.58
CA ARG A 93 -4.52 -15.09 3.29
C ARG A 93 -4.26 -16.24 2.33
N GLU A 94 -3.59 -17.30 2.78
CA GLU A 94 -3.35 -18.49 1.97
C GLU A 94 -4.66 -19.17 1.55
N GLN A 95 -5.64 -19.23 2.45
CA GLN A 95 -6.98 -19.76 2.11
C GLN A 95 -7.67 -18.94 1.01
N VAL A 96 -7.55 -17.60 1.07
CA VAL A 96 -8.10 -16.71 0.04
C VAL A 96 -7.37 -16.91 -1.28
N TYR A 97 -6.05 -17.03 -1.26
CA TYR A 97 -5.23 -17.25 -2.46
C TYR A 97 -5.64 -18.55 -3.17
N LEU A 98 -5.70 -19.65 -2.42
CA LEU A 98 -6.15 -20.95 -2.96
C LEU A 98 -7.57 -20.90 -3.52
N LYS A 99 -8.48 -20.17 -2.86
CA LYS A 99 -9.87 -20.03 -3.34
C LYS A 99 -9.97 -19.20 -4.61
N VAL A 100 -9.12 -18.20 -4.79
CA VAL A 100 -9.03 -17.41 -6.03
C VAL A 100 -8.54 -18.29 -7.19
N ASP A 101 -7.50 -19.09 -6.96
CA ASP A 101 -6.98 -20.01 -7.98
C ASP A 101 -8.01 -21.10 -8.34
N GLU A 102 -8.66 -21.71 -7.34
CA GLU A 102 -9.77 -22.65 -7.54
C GLU A 102 -10.87 -22.02 -8.42
N THR A 103 -11.24 -20.77 -8.16
CA THR A 103 -12.27 -20.06 -8.93
C THR A 103 -11.85 -19.85 -10.39
N ILE A 104 -10.56 -19.59 -10.67
CA ILE A 104 -10.03 -19.48 -12.03
C ILE A 104 -10.08 -20.84 -12.73
N ILE A 105 -9.67 -21.90 -12.03
CA ILE A 105 -9.66 -23.27 -12.57
C ILE A 105 -11.08 -23.73 -12.87
N ASP A 106 -12.02 -23.58 -11.94
CA ASP A 106 -13.42 -23.94 -12.12
C ASP A 106 -14.03 -23.20 -13.31
N LYS A 107 -13.76 -21.91 -13.42
CA LYS A 107 -14.23 -21.11 -14.56
C LYS A 107 -13.65 -21.60 -15.88
N THR A 108 -12.35 -21.91 -15.91
CA THR A 108 -11.67 -22.40 -17.09
C THR A 108 -12.25 -23.75 -17.55
N LEU A 109 -12.48 -24.67 -16.62
CA LEU A 109 -13.05 -25.99 -16.89
C LEU A 109 -14.53 -25.94 -17.34
N ALA A 110 -15.25 -24.91 -16.92
CA ALA A 110 -16.65 -24.70 -17.29
C ALA A 110 -16.84 -23.94 -18.61
N MET A 111 -15.76 -23.53 -19.29
CA MET A 111 -15.81 -22.83 -20.57
C MET A 111 -16.03 -23.77 -21.73
N ASP A 112 -16.73 -23.29 -22.77
CA ASP A 112 -16.87 -23.99 -24.03
C ASP A 112 -15.55 -24.11 -24.76
N TYR A 113 -15.40 -25.16 -25.58
CA TYR A 113 -14.17 -25.46 -26.32
C TYR A 113 -13.70 -24.27 -27.18
N GLU A 114 -14.63 -23.61 -27.88
CA GLU A 114 -14.33 -22.43 -28.72
C GLU A 114 -13.75 -21.28 -27.90
N MET A 115 -14.30 -21.01 -26.73
CA MET A 115 -13.78 -20.00 -25.82
C MET A 115 -12.40 -20.42 -25.26
N MET A 116 -12.22 -21.71 -24.97
CA MET A 116 -10.93 -22.25 -24.50
C MET A 116 -9.79 -22.03 -25.48
N GLU A 117 -10.02 -22.19 -26.77
CA GLU A 117 -9.02 -21.96 -27.84
C GLU A 117 -8.83 -20.49 -28.21
N SER A 118 -9.69 -19.59 -27.73
CA SER A 118 -9.62 -18.18 -28.12
C SER A 118 -8.33 -17.51 -27.62
N LYS A 119 -7.66 -16.79 -28.54
CA LYS A 119 -6.48 -15.97 -28.23
C LYS A 119 -6.80 -14.89 -27.19
N TYR A 120 -8.02 -14.39 -27.21
CA TYR A 120 -8.47 -13.37 -26.23
C TYR A 120 -8.44 -13.91 -24.80
N ARG A 121 -9.03 -15.09 -24.58
CA ARG A 121 -9.01 -15.75 -23.28
C ARG A 121 -7.57 -16.03 -22.80
N ALA A 122 -6.75 -16.61 -23.70
CA ALA A 122 -5.37 -16.95 -23.38
C ALA A 122 -4.56 -15.71 -22.96
N ASN A 123 -4.70 -14.60 -23.69
CA ASN A 123 -4.05 -13.34 -23.33
C ASN A 123 -4.59 -12.75 -22.02
N LEU A 124 -5.89 -12.85 -21.78
CA LEU A 124 -6.50 -12.34 -20.57
C LEU A 124 -6.04 -13.14 -19.35
N LEU A 125 -6.03 -14.48 -19.42
CA LEU A 125 -5.52 -15.35 -18.36
C LEU A 125 -4.04 -15.05 -18.06
N ARG A 126 -3.23 -14.91 -19.11
CA ARG A 126 -1.82 -14.56 -18.97
C ARG A 126 -1.65 -13.20 -18.26
N THR A 127 -2.45 -12.19 -18.61
CA THR A 127 -2.41 -10.88 -17.94
C THR A 127 -2.80 -10.98 -16.47
N VAL A 128 -3.74 -11.85 -16.10
CA VAL A 128 -4.12 -12.12 -14.72
C VAL A 128 -2.95 -12.75 -13.96
N GLN A 129 -2.32 -13.78 -14.53
CA GLN A 129 -1.15 -14.46 -13.93
C GLN A 129 0.05 -13.53 -13.81
N GLU A 130 0.33 -12.69 -14.79
CA GLU A 130 1.36 -11.66 -14.73
C GLU A 130 1.08 -10.64 -13.59
N GLY A 131 -0.19 -10.25 -13.42
CA GLY A 131 -0.62 -9.40 -12.32
C GLY A 131 -0.38 -10.06 -10.95
N GLN A 132 -0.75 -11.34 -10.79
CA GLN A 132 -0.50 -12.10 -9.56
C GLN A 132 1.00 -12.23 -9.26
N SER A 133 1.81 -12.58 -10.26
CA SER A 133 3.27 -12.70 -10.11
C SER A 133 3.95 -11.37 -9.77
N ALA A 134 3.38 -10.25 -10.20
CA ALA A 134 3.85 -8.90 -9.85
C ALA A 134 3.36 -8.42 -8.48
N GLY A 135 2.64 -9.24 -7.71
CA GLY A 135 2.09 -8.88 -6.41
C GLY A 135 0.88 -7.96 -6.48
N ASN A 136 0.20 -7.87 -7.63
CA ASN A 136 -1.05 -7.15 -7.81
C ASN A 136 -2.25 -8.12 -7.71
N ASP A 137 -2.24 -8.92 -6.66
CA ASP A 137 -3.25 -9.92 -6.36
C ASP A 137 -4.32 -9.39 -5.38
N ILE A 138 -5.37 -10.18 -5.20
CA ILE A 138 -6.50 -9.84 -4.33
C ILE A 138 -6.08 -9.77 -2.85
N CYS A 139 -5.06 -10.56 -2.44
CA CYS A 139 -4.54 -10.55 -1.08
C CYS A 139 -3.76 -9.27 -0.80
N THR A 140 -2.93 -8.83 -1.75
CA THR A 140 -2.22 -7.55 -1.66
C THR A 140 -3.20 -6.38 -1.67
N PHE A 141 -4.28 -6.45 -2.45
CA PHE A 141 -5.37 -5.46 -2.37
C PHE A 141 -5.92 -5.32 -0.96
N CYS A 142 -6.20 -6.44 -0.29
CA CYS A 142 -6.66 -6.44 1.09
C CYS A 142 -5.64 -5.83 2.05
N ASP A 143 -4.37 -6.22 1.93
CA ASP A 143 -3.30 -5.68 2.77
C ASP A 143 -3.20 -4.15 2.63
N LYS A 144 -3.30 -3.63 1.40
CA LYS A 144 -3.26 -2.18 1.16
C LYS A 144 -4.52 -1.48 1.67
N LEU A 145 -5.70 -2.08 1.49
CA LEU A 145 -6.96 -1.53 2.02
C LEU A 145 -6.92 -1.44 3.56
N CYS A 146 -6.45 -2.48 4.23
CA CYS A 146 -6.30 -2.46 5.69
C CYS A 146 -5.22 -1.48 6.15
N GLY A 147 -4.17 -1.29 5.35
CA GLY A 147 -3.20 -0.23 5.61
C GLY A 147 -3.79 1.17 5.53
N VAL A 148 -4.73 1.44 4.62
CA VAL A 148 -5.49 2.70 4.61
C VAL A 148 -6.25 2.88 5.93
N ILE A 149 -6.89 1.82 6.43
CA ILE A 149 -7.59 1.85 7.72
C ILE A 149 -6.61 2.16 8.86
N GLN A 150 -5.42 1.55 8.84
CA GLN A 150 -4.35 1.84 9.81
C GLN A 150 -3.95 3.31 9.80
N ASP A 151 -3.72 3.88 8.62
CA ASP A 151 -3.32 5.28 8.48
C ASP A 151 -4.45 6.22 8.94
N MET A 152 -5.71 5.88 8.68
CA MET A 152 -6.86 6.63 9.21
C MET A 152 -6.92 6.61 10.75
N PHE A 153 -6.69 5.45 11.39
CA PHE A 153 -6.58 5.38 12.84
C PHE A 153 -5.40 6.23 13.36
N SER A 154 -4.26 6.17 12.68
CA SER A 154 -3.10 7.00 13.03
C SER A 154 -3.42 8.50 12.96
N LEU A 155 -4.16 8.95 11.95
CA LEU A 155 -4.62 10.34 11.86
C LEU A 155 -5.56 10.72 13.01
N VAL A 156 -6.51 9.84 13.36
CA VAL A 156 -7.43 10.09 14.49
C VAL A 156 -6.66 10.21 15.80
N TYR A 157 -5.70 9.29 16.06
CA TYR A 157 -4.87 9.37 17.27
C TYR A 157 -3.98 10.62 17.27
N ALA A 158 -3.39 11.00 16.13
CA ALA A 158 -2.60 12.22 16.03
C ALA A 158 -3.43 13.46 16.31
N VAL A 159 -4.63 13.58 15.74
CA VAL A 159 -5.53 14.72 15.97
C VAL A 159 -5.96 14.80 17.43
N THR A 160 -6.26 13.66 18.09
CA THR A 160 -6.62 13.62 19.50
C THR A 160 -5.49 14.12 20.40
N LEU A 161 -4.24 13.73 20.12
CA LEU A 161 -3.08 14.20 20.88
C LEU A 161 -2.75 15.68 20.58
N LEU A 162 -2.93 16.12 19.33
CA LEU A 162 -2.69 17.51 18.94
C LEU A 162 -3.77 18.48 19.46
N HIS A 163 -4.99 18.00 19.71
CA HIS A 163 -6.07 18.86 20.23
C HIS A 163 -5.64 19.60 21.51
N THR A 164 -4.87 18.96 22.38
CA THR A 164 -4.40 19.56 23.63
C THR A 164 -3.47 20.75 23.43
N ILE A 165 -2.71 20.83 22.33
CA ILE A 165 -1.83 21.98 22.05
C ILE A 165 -2.63 23.24 21.68
N PHE A 166 -3.83 23.07 21.09
CA PHE A 166 -4.68 24.19 20.71
C PHE A 166 -5.53 24.73 21.87
N THR A 167 -5.76 23.90 22.89
CA THR A 167 -6.51 24.28 24.10
C THR A 167 -5.62 24.86 25.19
N SER A 168 -4.29 24.68 25.14
CA SER A 168 -3.35 25.27 26.08
C SER A 168 -3.25 26.79 25.88
N HIS A 169 -3.61 27.56 26.89
CA HIS A 169 -3.48 29.02 26.87
C HIS A 169 -2.08 29.44 27.32
N PRO A 170 -1.50 30.51 26.73
CA PRO A 170 -0.23 31.05 27.20
C PRO A 170 -0.37 31.56 28.60
N VAL A 171 0.58 31.24 29.46
CA VAL A 171 0.68 31.80 30.81
C VAL A 171 0.99 33.29 30.65
N ALA A 172 0.18 34.15 31.28
CA ALA A 172 0.32 35.60 31.24
C ALA A 172 1.65 36.02 31.91
N GLY A 173 2.72 36.12 31.14
CA GLY A 173 4.00 36.69 31.51
C GLY A 173 4.36 37.81 30.52
N GLU A 174 5.21 38.78 30.94
CA GLU A 174 5.73 39.83 30.07
C GLU A 174 6.54 39.23 28.91
N LEU A 175 5.85 38.93 27.80
CA LEU A 175 6.44 38.41 26.57
C LEU A 175 7.01 39.58 25.75
N SER A 176 8.31 39.62 25.49
CA SER A 176 8.90 40.62 24.61
C SER A 176 8.46 40.42 23.16
N GLY A 177 8.25 41.51 22.43
CA GLY A 177 7.69 41.63 21.07
C GLY A 177 7.63 40.39 20.14
N ILE A 178 8.72 39.66 19.95
CA ILE A 178 8.77 38.50 19.01
C ILE A 178 8.05 37.28 19.62
N THR A 179 8.25 37.01 20.91
CA THR A 179 7.61 35.86 21.58
C THR A 179 6.11 36.07 21.78
N ALA A 180 5.66 37.32 21.99
CA ALA A 180 4.25 37.69 22.02
C ALA A 180 3.56 37.49 20.68
N PHE A 181 4.22 37.88 19.57
CA PHE A 181 3.70 37.64 18.23
C PHE A 181 3.60 36.16 17.92
N CYS A 182 4.66 35.37 18.21
CA CYS A 182 4.71 33.94 17.93
C CYS A 182 3.77 33.09 18.82
N SER A 183 3.42 33.57 20.03
CA SER A 183 2.40 32.93 20.89
C SER A 183 0.96 33.30 20.51
N SER A 184 0.80 34.27 19.60
CA SER A 184 -0.49 34.71 19.07
C SER A 184 -1.20 33.55 18.36
N SER A 185 -2.53 33.50 18.49
CA SER A 185 -3.39 32.57 17.76
C SER A 185 -3.22 32.71 16.25
N VAL A 186 -2.92 33.91 15.75
CA VAL A 186 -2.68 34.17 14.33
C VAL A 186 -1.37 33.53 13.84
N ALA A 187 -0.28 33.67 14.59
CA ALA A 187 0.99 33.04 14.23
C ALA A 187 0.89 31.51 14.23
N SER A 188 0.18 30.94 15.21
CA SER A 188 -0.11 29.50 15.26
C SER A 188 -0.91 29.05 14.05
N ALA A 189 -1.92 29.81 13.62
CA ALA A 189 -2.70 29.51 12.42
C ALA A 189 -1.87 29.59 11.14
N VAL A 190 -0.98 30.61 11.02
CA VAL A 190 -0.08 30.77 9.88
C VAL A 190 0.91 29.60 9.79
N LEU A 191 1.54 29.20 10.91
CA LEU A 191 2.47 28.06 10.92
C LEU A 191 1.78 26.75 10.57
N LEU A 192 0.57 26.54 11.08
CA LEU A 192 -0.24 25.35 10.75
C LEU A 192 -0.64 25.35 9.27
N LEU A 193 -1.02 26.51 8.72
CA LEU A 193 -1.34 26.63 7.29
C LEU A 193 -0.11 26.33 6.43
N LEU A 194 1.06 26.84 6.82
CA LEU A 194 2.31 26.55 6.13
C LEU A 194 2.68 25.05 6.22
N TYR A 195 2.48 24.42 7.36
CA TYR A 195 2.66 23.00 7.56
C TYR A 195 1.74 22.17 6.63
N LEU A 196 0.46 22.53 6.55
CA LEU A 196 -0.49 21.88 5.64
C LEU A 196 -0.12 22.11 4.17
N LEU A 197 0.41 23.28 3.82
CA LEU A 197 0.85 23.61 2.47
C LEU A 197 2.03 22.72 2.02
N VAL A 198 2.98 22.47 2.92
CA VAL A 198 4.09 21.55 2.64
C VAL A 198 3.58 20.11 2.47
N ILE A 199 2.63 19.64 3.29
CA ILE A 199 2.00 18.32 3.14
C ILE A 199 1.32 18.20 1.76
N LEU A 200 0.60 19.23 1.32
CA LEU A 200 -0.03 19.23 -0.01
C LEU A 200 1.01 19.21 -1.14
N GLY A 201 2.12 19.92 -0.98
CA GLY A 201 3.26 19.87 -1.88
C GLY A 201 3.87 18.45 -1.95
N GLU A 202 4.12 17.84 -0.80
CA GLU A 202 4.59 16.44 -0.72
C GLU A 202 3.61 15.47 -1.38
N ALA A 203 2.32 15.63 -1.15
CA ALA A 203 1.27 14.83 -1.78
C ALA A 203 1.31 14.92 -3.32
N ALA A 204 1.57 16.11 -3.87
CA ALA A 204 1.71 16.30 -5.32
C ALA A 204 2.95 15.57 -5.88
N VAL A 205 4.07 15.57 -5.15
CA VAL A 205 5.29 14.84 -5.52
C VAL A 205 5.03 13.32 -5.48
N VAL A 206 4.38 12.82 -4.43
CA VAL A 206 3.99 11.41 -4.28
C VAL A 206 3.07 10.95 -5.42
N MET A 207 2.08 11.76 -5.79
CA MET A 207 1.20 11.44 -6.93
C MET A 207 1.98 11.37 -8.25
N LYS A 208 2.97 12.25 -8.47
CA LYS A 208 3.85 12.19 -9.63
C LYS A 208 4.72 10.94 -9.61
N GLN A 209 5.23 10.57 -8.46
CA GLN A 209 6.01 9.35 -8.26
C GLN A 209 5.17 8.10 -8.56
N ASN A 210 3.94 8.02 -8.08
CA ASN A 210 3.03 6.91 -8.38
C ASN A 210 2.78 6.77 -9.89
N ARG A 211 2.59 7.88 -10.63
CA ARG A 211 2.47 7.83 -12.10
C ARG A 211 3.71 7.30 -12.79
N LEU A 212 4.90 7.73 -12.32
CA LEU A 212 6.18 7.22 -12.85
C LEU A 212 6.31 5.71 -12.63
N TYR A 213 5.89 5.20 -11.46
CA TYR A 213 5.84 3.77 -11.17
C TYR A 213 4.84 3.02 -12.07
N ASP A 214 3.69 3.61 -12.35
CA ASP A 214 2.68 3.01 -13.23
C ASP A 214 3.18 2.91 -14.68
N GLU A 215 3.84 3.95 -15.21
CA GLU A 215 4.48 3.93 -16.53
C GLU A 215 5.57 2.86 -16.61
N ALA A 216 6.47 2.81 -15.61
CA ALA A 216 7.50 1.79 -15.53
C ALA A 216 6.94 0.37 -15.43
N TYR A 217 5.83 0.18 -14.72
CA TYR A 217 5.15 -1.10 -14.62
C TYR A 217 4.60 -1.56 -15.97
N GLN A 218 3.94 -0.69 -16.73
CA GLN A 218 3.42 -1.00 -18.08
C GLN A 218 4.55 -1.35 -19.05
N ASP A 219 5.65 -0.61 -19.02
CA ASP A 219 6.84 -0.90 -19.85
C ASP A 219 7.47 -2.26 -19.49
N ASN A 220 7.52 -2.58 -18.19
CA ASN A 220 8.06 -3.86 -17.71
C ASN A 220 7.20 -5.05 -18.14
N LEU A 221 5.87 -4.93 -18.18
CA LEU A 221 4.99 -6.02 -18.65
C LEU A 221 5.36 -6.48 -20.05
N SER A 222 5.57 -5.55 -20.99
CA SER A 222 5.96 -5.89 -22.36
C SER A 222 7.35 -6.52 -22.44
N SER A 223 8.26 -6.08 -21.61
CA SER A 223 9.64 -6.59 -21.53
C SER A 223 9.68 -7.98 -20.92
N ASN A 224 8.90 -8.23 -19.85
CA ASN A 224 8.80 -9.53 -19.20
C ASN A 224 8.27 -10.60 -20.15
N ARG A 225 7.25 -10.29 -20.97
CA ARG A 225 6.73 -11.23 -22.00
C ARG A 225 7.79 -11.64 -23.02
N LYS A 226 8.60 -10.68 -23.49
CA LYS A 226 9.71 -10.98 -24.41
C LYS A 226 10.79 -11.81 -23.72
N MET A 227 11.09 -11.51 -22.47
CA MET A 227 12.08 -12.24 -21.68
C MET A 227 11.63 -13.69 -21.44
N GLU A 228 10.36 -13.89 -21.08
CA GLU A 228 9.77 -15.22 -20.90
C GLU A 228 9.83 -16.03 -22.19
N TYR A 229 9.51 -15.43 -23.35
CA TYR A 229 9.67 -16.08 -24.65
C TYR A 229 11.11 -16.54 -24.90
N PHE A 230 12.12 -15.71 -24.59
CA PHE A 230 13.51 -16.10 -24.71
C PHE A 230 13.90 -17.23 -23.75
N TYR A 231 13.39 -17.21 -22.51
CA TYR A 231 13.62 -18.28 -21.55
C TYR A 231 12.98 -19.60 -22.03
N GLU A 232 11.74 -19.56 -22.50
CA GLU A 232 11.06 -20.72 -23.07
C GLU A 232 11.84 -21.27 -24.27
N LEU A 233 12.20 -20.42 -25.21
CA LEU A 233 12.93 -20.78 -26.41
C LEU A 233 14.30 -21.43 -26.14
N ILE A 234 15.06 -20.92 -25.16
CA ILE A 234 16.46 -21.32 -24.93
C ILE A 234 16.57 -22.41 -23.86
N PHE A 235 15.77 -22.35 -22.79
CA PHE A 235 15.98 -23.20 -21.62
C PHE A 235 14.94 -24.32 -21.48
N TYR A 236 13.69 -24.07 -21.86
CA TYR A 236 12.61 -25.03 -21.62
C TYR A 236 12.30 -25.93 -22.80
N GLU A 237 12.47 -25.45 -24.03
CA GLU A 237 12.25 -26.27 -25.21
C GLU A 237 13.53 -26.99 -25.71
N TYR A 238 13.75 -28.20 -25.19
CA TYR A 238 14.89 -29.02 -25.59
C TYR A 238 14.99 -29.24 -27.14
N LYS A 239 13.86 -29.27 -27.82
CA LYS A 239 13.79 -29.45 -29.27
C LYS A 239 14.62 -28.42 -30.06
N ASN A 240 14.61 -27.18 -29.58
CA ASN A 240 15.30 -26.06 -30.21
C ASN A 240 16.83 -26.17 -30.12
N GLY A 241 17.34 -26.89 -29.13
CA GLY A 241 18.78 -27.02 -28.89
C GLY A 241 19.54 -27.68 -30.06
N LYS A 242 18.88 -28.57 -30.82
CA LYS A 242 19.42 -29.17 -32.02
C LYS A 242 19.57 -28.12 -33.13
N ASP A 243 18.54 -27.33 -33.35
CA ASP A 243 18.49 -26.33 -34.41
C ASP A 243 19.49 -25.20 -34.15
N PHE A 244 19.61 -24.76 -32.91
CA PHE A 244 20.59 -23.75 -32.52
C PHE A 244 22.02 -24.17 -32.83
N ARG A 245 22.36 -25.43 -32.55
CA ARG A 245 23.68 -25.99 -32.87
C ARG A 245 23.88 -26.19 -34.38
N LEU A 246 22.86 -26.73 -35.05
CA LEU A 246 22.92 -27.02 -36.49
C LEU A 246 23.11 -25.75 -37.33
N TYR A 247 22.34 -24.68 -36.97
CA TYR A 247 22.38 -23.40 -37.67
C TYR A 247 23.37 -22.40 -37.06
N ARG A 248 24.14 -22.79 -36.03
CA ARG A 248 25.12 -21.93 -35.33
C ARG A 248 24.51 -20.60 -34.88
N MET A 249 23.28 -20.63 -34.34
CA MET A 249 22.50 -19.43 -33.95
C MET A 249 22.98 -18.79 -32.67
N GLU A 250 23.97 -19.34 -31.97
CA GLU A 250 24.46 -18.87 -30.67
C GLU A 250 24.83 -17.38 -30.66
N LYS A 251 25.62 -16.95 -31.66
CA LYS A 251 26.04 -15.55 -31.77
C LYS A 251 24.86 -14.62 -32.04
N LEU A 252 23.91 -15.04 -32.85
CA LEU A 252 22.71 -14.27 -33.19
C LEU A 252 21.85 -14.07 -31.92
N LEU A 253 21.57 -15.15 -31.21
CA LEU A 253 20.74 -15.12 -29.96
C LEU A 253 21.41 -14.27 -28.89
N LEU A 254 22.72 -14.42 -28.69
CA LEU A 254 23.47 -13.60 -27.72
C LEU A 254 23.45 -12.11 -28.10
N THR A 255 23.55 -11.79 -29.39
CA THR A 255 23.49 -10.38 -29.81
C THR A 255 22.09 -9.79 -29.55
N TYR A 256 21.03 -10.53 -29.89
CA TYR A 256 19.64 -10.12 -29.60
C TYR A 256 19.38 -9.94 -28.10
N LEU A 257 19.84 -10.89 -27.29
CA LEU A 257 19.69 -10.81 -25.84
C LEU A 257 20.44 -9.60 -25.26
N ARG A 258 21.67 -9.36 -25.72
CA ARG A 258 22.43 -8.18 -25.27
C ARG A 258 21.72 -6.88 -25.61
N GLN A 259 21.27 -6.71 -26.85
CA GLN A 259 20.52 -5.52 -27.26
C GLN A 259 19.23 -5.35 -26.45
N PHE A 260 18.54 -6.45 -26.17
CA PHE A 260 17.33 -6.44 -25.37
C PHE A 260 17.63 -6.01 -23.90
N PHE A 261 18.65 -6.59 -23.28
CA PHE A 261 19.05 -6.22 -21.91
C PHE A 261 19.61 -4.80 -21.82
N ASP A 262 20.35 -4.33 -22.83
CA ASP A 262 20.82 -2.95 -22.88
C ASP A 262 19.63 -1.96 -22.94
N GLY A 263 18.61 -2.28 -23.71
CA GLY A 263 17.38 -1.49 -23.75
C GLY A 263 16.60 -1.47 -22.42
N ILE A 264 16.56 -2.60 -21.71
CA ILE A 264 15.97 -2.66 -20.35
C ILE A 264 16.80 -1.82 -19.38
N ARG A 265 18.12 -1.99 -19.41
CA ARG A 265 19.06 -1.27 -18.54
C ARG A 265 18.93 0.24 -18.70
N GLU A 266 18.84 0.72 -19.92
CA GLU A 266 18.69 2.17 -20.17
C GLU A 266 17.37 2.71 -19.63
N ARG A 267 16.25 2.02 -19.86
CA ARG A 267 14.93 2.42 -19.32
C ARG A 267 14.90 2.39 -17.79
N THR A 268 15.42 1.30 -17.21
CA THR A 268 15.51 1.17 -15.75
C THR A 268 16.40 2.25 -15.14
N SER A 269 17.52 2.58 -15.78
CA SER A 269 18.42 3.66 -15.31
C SER A 269 17.74 5.02 -15.34
N ARG A 270 16.98 5.34 -16.40
CA ARG A 270 16.20 6.58 -16.48
C ARG A 270 15.13 6.63 -15.39
N PHE A 271 14.36 5.54 -15.25
CA PHE A 271 13.35 5.43 -14.19
C PHE A 271 13.94 5.63 -12.80
N LEU A 272 15.05 4.96 -12.47
CA LEU A 272 15.72 5.10 -11.17
C LEU A 272 16.24 6.51 -10.94
N SER A 273 16.79 7.16 -11.98
CA SER A 273 17.25 8.55 -11.90
C SER A 273 16.10 9.51 -11.57
N ASP A 274 14.97 9.36 -12.26
CA ASP A 274 13.82 10.25 -12.05
C ASP A 274 13.09 9.94 -10.73
N SER A 275 12.99 8.66 -10.33
CA SER A 275 12.50 8.27 -9.01
C SER A 275 13.37 8.86 -7.89
N SER A 276 14.69 8.76 -8.00
CA SER A 276 15.61 9.30 -6.99
C SER A 276 15.51 10.83 -6.82
N LYS A 277 15.23 11.58 -7.89
CA LYS A 277 14.98 13.02 -7.80
C LYS A 277 13.70 13.33 -7.02
N LEU A 278 12.64 12.54 -7.27
CA LEU A 278 11.37 12.69 -6.54
C LEU A 278 11.54 12.26 -5.07
N ASP A 279 12.30 11.19 -4.80
CA ASP A 279 12.63 10.76 -3.43
C ASP A 279 13.40 11.84 -2.68
N ALA A 280 14.34 12.52 -3.34
CA ALA A 280 15.06 13.65 -2.75
C ALA A 280 14.12 14.84 -2.44
N CYS A 281 13.13 15.12 -3.30
CA CYS A 281 12.12 16.13 -3.03
C CYS A 281 11.24 15.78 -1.84
N THR A 282 10.80 14.50 -1.71
CA THR A 282 10.01 14.06 -0.55
C THR A 282 10.81 14.12 0.74
N LEU A 283 12.10 13.73 0.70
CA LEU A 283 12.98 13.82 1.86
C LEU A 283 13.20 15.28 2.30
N ALA A 284 13.35 16.21 1.34
CA ALA A 284 13.45 17.64 1.62
C ALA A 284 12.15 18.18 2.25
N ALA A 285 10.99 17.75 1.75
CA ALA A 285 9.69 18.11 2.33
C ALA A 285 9.55 17.58 3.76
N GLU A 286 9.91 16.33 4.03
CA GLU A 286 9.91 15.76 5.39
C GLU A 286 10.83 16.53 6.35
N GLY A 287 12.04 16.89 5.89
CA GLY A 287 12.95 17.73 6.67
C GLY A 287 12.36 19.11 6.97
N THR A 288 11.68 19.72 6.01
CA THR A 288 10.98 20.99 6.18
C THR A 288 9.82 20.88 7.18
N LEU A 289 9.02 19.80 7.10
CA LEU A 289 7.94 19.53 8.03
C LEU A 289 8.45 19.33 9.45
N LEU A 290 9.56 18.60 9.62
CA LEU A 290 10.20 18.41 10.92
C LEU A 290 10.71 19.74 11.47
N PHE A 291 11.37 20.56 10.67
CA PHE A 291 11.81 21.89 11.07
C PHE A 291 10.64 22.77 11.51
N LEU A 292 9.55 22.81 10.74
CA LEU A 292 8.35 23.57 11.08
C LEU A 292 7.69 23.06 12.35
N ALA A 293 7.67 21.73 12.59
CA ALA A 293 7.17 21.15 13.81
C ALA A 293 7.97 21.62 15.03
N TYR A 294 9.30 21.55 14.96
CA TYR A 294 10.17 22.06 16.04
C TYR A 294 10.03 23.56 16.24
N LEU A 295 9.93 24.33 15.16
CA LEU A 295 9.73 25.79 15.24
C LEU A 295 8.40 26.11 15.92
N PHE A 296 7.30 25.48 15.50
CA PHE A 296 5.97 25.71 16.04
C PHE A 296 5.87 25.35 17.55
N VAL A 297 6.34 24.14 17.88
CA VAL A 297 6.27 23.64 19.27
C VAL A 297 7.31 24.35 20.14
N GLY A 298 8.52 24.60 19.62
CA GLY A 298 9.58 25.29 20.35
C GLY A 298 9.22 26.72 20.75
N VAL A 299 8.59 27.47 19.83
CA VAL A 299 8.11 28.82 20.15
C VAL A 299 7.07 28.80 21.26
N ARG A 300 6.16 27.83 21.25
CA ARG A 300 5.19 27.65 22.35
C ARG A 300 5.84 27.23 23.66
N ALA A 301 6.87 26.41 23.62
CA ALA A 301 7.63 26.05 24.82
C ALA A 301 8.37 27.27 25.42
N LEU A 302 8.98 28.10 24.55
CA LEU A 302 9.64 29.36 25.00
C LEU A 302 8.66 30.37 25.57
N SER A 303 7.41 30.36 25.13
CA SER A 303 6.34 31.22 25.72
C SER A 303 5.80 30.68 27.05
N GLY A 304 6.33 29.56 27.58
CA GLY A 304 5.86 28.92 28.82
C GLY A 304 4.49 28.27 28.72
N SER A 305 3.93 28.17 27.53
CA SER A 305 2.59 27.57 27.29
C SER A 305 2.58 26.06 27.41
N ILE A 306 3.73 25.41 27.19
CA ILE A 306 3.90 23.96 27.22
C ILE A 306 5.22 23.57 27.91
N SER A 307 5.25 22.40 28.55
CA SER A 307 6.45 21.90 29.20
C SER A 307 7.46 21.36 28.18
N VAL A 308 8.73 21.26 28.60
CA VAL A 308 9.80 20.66 27.75
C VAL A 308 9.46 19.21 27.38
N ALA A 309 8.83 18.48 28.29
CA ALA A 309 8.37 17.11 28.04
C ALA A 309 7.27 17.05 26.95
N GLU A 310 6.38 18.05 26.94
CA GLU A 310 5.32 18.16 25.93
C GLU A 310 5.87 18.46 24.52
N VAL A 311 7.04 19.11 24.41
CA VAL A 311 7.70 19.32 23.11
C VAL A 311 7.91 18.00 22.39
N LEU A 312 8.46 17.00 23.09
CA LEU A 312 8.67 15.65 22.51
C LEU A 312 7.36 15.04 22.02
N LYS A 313 6.30 15.12 22.85
CA LYS A 313 4.97 14.60 22.49
C LYS A 313 4.43 15.24 21.21
N TYR A 314 4.44 16.56 21.12
CA TYR A 314 3.84 17.27 19.99
C TYR A 314 4.65 17.15 18.70
N VAL A 315 5.98 17.28 18.78
CA VAL A 315 6.84 17.10 17.58
C VAL A 315 6.70 15.69 17.02
N SER A 316 6.78 14.67 17.88
CA SER A 316 6.62 13.27 17.45
C SER A 316 5.22 13.02 16.87
N THR A 317 4.17 13.61 17.46
CA THR A 317 2.80 13.45 16.96
C THR A 317 2.61 14.15 15.59
N LEU A 318 3.18 15.35 15.40
CA LEU A 318 3.15 16.04 14.09
C LEU A 318 3.89 15.23 13.01
N THR A 319 5.03 14.62 13.37
CA THR A 319 5.78 13.75 12.45
C THR A 319 4.96 12.52 12.07
N LEU A 320 4.31 11.84 13.02
CA LEU A 320 3.42 10.71 12.71
C LEU A 320 2.21 11.13 11.87
N PHE A 321 1.68 12.33 12.10
CA PHE A 321 0.58 12.88 11.30
C PHE A 321 1.00 13.06 9.83
N SER A 322 2.15 13.68 9.57
CA SER A 322 2.66 13.84 8.19
C SER A 322 2.96 12.50 7.53
N GLN A 323 3.56 11.56 8.26
CA GLN A 323 3.82 10.20 7.75
C GLN A 323 2.53 9.45 7.41
N ALA A 324 1.47 9.57 8.22
CA ALA A 324 0.18 8.97 7.92
C ALA A 324 -0.45 9.58 6.66
N CYS A 325 -0.36 10.90 6.48
CA CYS A 325 -0.82 11.57 5.25
C CYS A 325 -0.08 11.06 4.01
N LYS A 326 1.25 10.99 4.07
CA LYS A 326 2.10 10.46 2.99
C LYS A 326 1.77 9.00 2.68
N SER A 327 1.64 8.16 3.72
CA SER A 327 1.30 6.75 3.58
C SER A 327 -0.05 6.57 2.88
N LEU A 328 -1.07 7.34 3.24
CA LEU A 328 -2.37 7.32 2.57
C LEU A 328 -2.28 7.63 1.07
N MET A 329 -1.47 8.63 0.71
CA MET A 329 -1.29 9.00 -0.71
C MET A 329 -0.58 7.89 -1.49
N ASN A 330 0.45 7.27 -0.91
CA ASN A 330 1.15 6.13 -1.51
C ASN A 330 0.22 4.93 -1.69
N ARG A 331 -0.53 4.56 -0.65
CA ARG A 331 -1.48 3.45 -0.69
C ARG A 331 -2.60 3.68 -1.70
N TYR A 332 -3.04 4.93 -1.87
CA TYR A 332 -4.03 5.24 -2.89
C TYR A 332 -3.53 4.91 -4.30
N GLY A 333 -2.30 5.32 -4.66
CA GLY A 333 -1.70 4.98 -5.94
C GLY A 333 -1.49 3.46 -6.12
N GLU A 334 -1.03 2.77 -5.07
CA GLU A 334 -0.88 1.32 -5.09
C GLU A 334 -2.22 0.60 -5.29
N LEU A 335 -3.27 1.03 -4.60
CA LEU A 335 -4.62 0.48 -4.77
C LEU A 335 -5.17 0.68 -6.18
N GLU A 336 -4.94 1.84 -6.79
CA GLU A 336 -5.36 2.13 -8.17
C GLU A 336 -4.70 1.14 -9.16
N ARG A 337 -3.40 0.88 -9.00
CA ARG A 337 -2.64 -0.09 -9.80
C ARG A 337 -3.12 -1.52 -9.62
N ILE A 338 -3.34 -1.95 -8.39
CA ILE A 338 -3.84 -3.29 -8.09
C ILE A 338 -5.26 -3.46 -8.65
N LEU A 339 -6.13 -2.47 -8.52
CA LEU A 339 -7.48 -2.50 -9.07
C LEU A 339 -7.48 -2.63 -10.58
N PHE A 340 -6.55 -1.97 -11.29
CA PHE A 340 -6.39 -2.13 -12.73
C PHE A 340 -6.04 -3.59 -13.11
N SER A 341 -5.13 -4.22 -12.35
CA SER A 341 -4.81 -5.64 -12.54
C SER A 341 -6.03 -6.55 -12.26
N LEU A 342 -6.75 -6.29 -11.16
CA LEU A 342 -7.91 -7.07 -10.75
C LEU A 342 -9.13 -6.90 -11.67
N GLN A 343 -9.22 -5.82 -12.47
CA GLN A 343 -10.24 -5.70 -13.52
C GLN A 343 -10.10 -6.81 -14.57
N ASN A 344 -8.88 -7.21 -14.91
CA ASN A 344 -8.66 -8.32 -15.85
C ASN A 344 -9.11 -9.65 -15.23
N TYR A 345 -8.91 -9.85 -13.93
CA TYR A 345 -9.47 -11.00 -13.21
C TYR A 345 -11.01 -11.02 -13.24
N SER A 346 -11.65 -9.89 -12.95
CA SER A 346 -13.11 -9.77 -13.03
C SER A 346 -13.64 -10.05 -14.45
N ARG A 347 -12.97 -9.51 -15.48
CA ARG A 347 -13.31 -9.78 -16.88
C ARG A 347 -13.17 -11.25 -17.24
N TYR A 348 -12.12 -11.91 -16.71
CA TYR A 348 -11.93 -13.34 -16.95
C TYR A 348 -13.07 -14.17 -16.38
N LEU A 349 -13.53 -13.87 -15.19
CA LEU A 349 -14.66 -14.54 -14.55
C LEU A 349 -16.01 -14.25 -15.26
N GLU A 350 -16.14 -13.09 -15.91
CA GLU A 350 -17.34 -12.68 -16.65
C GLU A 350 -17.39 -13.23 -18.09
N LEU A 351 -16.35 -13.92 -18.57
CA LEU A 351 -16.38 -14.55 -19.90
C LEU A 351 -17.59 -15.50 -19.99
N GLY A 352 -18.46 -15.24 -20.96
CA GLY A 352 -19.64 -16.05 -21.23
C GLY A 352 -19.29 -17.28 -22.07
N ASN A 353 -20.12 -18.32 -21.97
CA ASN A 353 -20.16 -19.38 -22.95
C ASN A 353 -21.04 -18.90 -24.11
N GLU A 354 -20.58 -19.02 -25.35
CA GLU A 354 -21.37 -18.64 -26.53
C GLU A 354 -22.43 -19.67 -26.87
N GLN A 355 -22.19 -20.94 -26.48
CA GLN A 355 -23.17 -21.99 -26.67
C GLN A 355 -24.26 -21.95 -25.60
N SER A 356 -25.49 -21.94 -26.02
CA SER A 356 -26.62 -22.13 -25.11
C SER A 356 -26.53 -23.53 -24.47
N LYS A 357 -26.82 -23.65 -23.18
CA LYS A 357 -26.89 -24.94 -22.47
C LYS A 357 -28.04 -25.82 -22.95
N GLY A 358 -28.33 -25.84 -24.22
CA GLY A 358 -29.26 -26.74 -24.87
C GLY A 358 -28.47 -27.93 -25.41
N MET A 359 -28.11 -28.89 -24.58
CA MET A 359 -27.83 -30.23 -25.09
C MET A 359 -29.14 -30.74 -25.69
N LEU A 360 -29.12 -31.04 -26.98
CA LEU A 360 -30.10 -32.00 -27.53
C LEU A 360 -29.87 -33.28 -26.71
N PRO A 361 -30.92 -33.81 -26.02
CA PRO A 361 -30.75 -35.04 -25.27
C PRO A 361 -30.29 -36.11 -26.24
N VAL A 362 -29.28 -36.89 -25.88
CA VAL A 362 -28.71 -38.00 -26.67
C VAL A 362 -29.84 -38.96 -27.15
N ASP A 363 -30.93 -39.04 -26.38
CA ASP A 363 -32.12 -39.81 -26.74
C ASP A 363 -32.87 -39.29 -28.00
N ALA A 364 -32.64 -38.06 -28.44
CA ALA A 364 -33.23 -37.54 -29.67
C ALA A 364 -32.48 -38.01 -30.93
N LEU A 365 -31.18 -38.30 -30.78
CA LEU A 365 -30.37 -38.86 -31.85
C LEU A 365 -30.68 -40.32 -32.11
N ASN A 366 -30.89 -41.13 -31.07
CA ASN A 366 -31.23 -42.53 -31.22
C ASN A 366 -32.61 -42.76 -31.83
N ARG A 367 -33.57 -41.84 -31.68
CA ARG A 367 -34.91 -41.92 -32.31
C ARG A 367 -34.92 -41.54 -33.80
N ALA A 368 -33.92 -40.78 -34.25
CA ALA A 368 -33.78 -40.39 -35.66
C ALA A 368 -33.06 -41.46 -36.49
N GLU A 369 -32.42 -42.43 -35.86
CA GLU A 369 -31.80 -43.59 -36.55
C GLU A 369 -32.72 -44.81 -36.61
N GLU A 370 -33.87 -44.80 -35.90
CA GLU A 370 -34.90 -45.86 -35.92
C GLU A 370 -36.09 -45.56 -36.83
N GLU A 371 -36.17 -44.38 -37.48
CA GLU A 371 -37.13 -44.02 -38.54
C GLU A 371 -36.43 -44.00 -39.91
#